data_bfc8b1c0c37156fea396e2c41f19a4e4
#
_entry.id   bfc8b1c0c37156fea396e2c41f19a4e4
#
_cell.length_a   1.000
_cell.length_b   1.000
_cell.length_c   1.000
_cell.angle_alpha   90.00
_cell.angle_beta   90.00
_cell.angle_gamma   90.00
#
_symmetry.space_group_name_H-M   'P 1'
#
loop_
_entity.id
_entity.type
_entity.pdbx_description
1 polymer ?
#
loop_
_entity_poly.entity_id
_entity_poly.type
_entity_poly.pdbx_seq_one_letter_code
_entity_poly.pdbx_strand_id
1 'polypeptide(L)'
;MERFLPAQPIDLIQQGKFYQVPAIFGVTKDELGGVVVIFENTTRNNGNIYRNMDENWYHVAPISFIYERNTTRSKNISTELRKFYLNDEPLGSSNRNGLAHLYADSVIIFSQYRGAKLIAENSKAPVYLYKFTYQGRYSFTMWNATTPYGVEHQDDLQYLYYIKSNFPYFNKTAPEIPMVELYTSMWSSFVQTGQPIPNGRNITWDRFESEKSNYLDINLNPTMKTGFYPDRMQEWEKLFPLSPAS
;
A
#
# COMPACT_ATOMS: atom_id res chain seq x y z
N MET A 1 36.12 -7.24 1.84
CA MET A 1 35.18 -6.16 2.30
C MET A 1 33.90 -6.86 2.67
N GLU A 2 33.50 -6.81 3.94
CA GLU A 2 32.23 -7.37 4.37
C GLU A 2 31.10 -6.60 3.70
N ARG A 3 30.11 -7.33 3.18
CA ARG A 3 28.91 -6.72 2.58
C ARG A 3 28.00 -6.25 3.71
N PHE A 4 27.43 -5.06 3.59
CA PHE A 4 26.42 -4.55 4.53
C PHE A 4 25.19 -5.48 4.62
N LEU A 5 24.75 -6.01 3.47
CA LEU A 5 23.75 -7.08 3.40
C LEU A 5 24.42 -8.36 2.90
N PRO A 6 24.64 -9.37 3.76
CA PRO A 6 25.34 -10.60 3.39
C PRO A 6 24.51 -11.53 2.49
N ALA A 7 23.17 -11.40 2.51
CA ALA A 7 22.22 -12.15 1.68
C ALA A 7 21.06 -11.25 1.26
N GLN A 8 20.11 -11.79 0.50
CA GLN A 8 18.87 -11.07 0.17
C GLN A 8 18.08 -10.81 1.45
N PRO A 9 17.43 -9.63 1.60
CA PRO A 9 16.63 -9.31 2.79
C PRO A 9 15.59 -10.38 3.12
N ILE A 10 14.94 -10.95 2.11
CA ILE A 10 13.92 -11.98 2.28
C ILE A 10 14.49 -13.25 2.92
N ASP A 11 15.70 -13.68 2.50
CA ASP A 11 16.40 -14.85 3.06
C ASP A 11 16.79 -14.61 4.52
N LEU A 12 17.25 -13.39 4.81
CA LEU A 12 17.60 -13.00 6.18
C LEU A 12 16.39 -12.98 7.11
N ILE A 13 15.23 -12.52 6.62
CA ILE A 13 13.99 -12.52 7.38
C ILE A 13 13.52 -13.96 7.63
N GLN A 14 13.48 -14.81 6.60
CA GLN A 14 13.11 -16.22 6.72
C GLN A 14 14.01 -17.02 7.67
N GLN A 15 15.28 -16.62 7.80
CA GLN A 15 16.24 -17.20 8.73
C GLN A 15 16.20 -16.56 10.14
N GLY A 16 15.31 -15.59 10.37
CA GLY A 16 15.25 -14.86 11.64
C GLY A 16 16.47 -13.96 11.93
N LYS A 17 17.28 -13.67 10.91
CA LYS A 17 18.51 -12.87 11.02
C LYS A 17 18.24 -11.37 10.93
N PHE A 18 17.40 -10.86 11.81
CA PHE A 18 17.08 -9.44 11.95
C PHE A 18 16.77 -9.10 13.41
N TYR A 19 16.79 -7.82 13.75
CA TYR A 19 16.39 -7.38 15.09
C TYR A 19 14.87 -7.55 15.27
N GLN A 20 14.49 -8.39 16.22
CA GLN A 20 13.09 -8.68 16.53
C GLN A 20 12.52 -7.62 17.47
N VAL A 21 12.04 -6.54 16.92
CA VAL A 21 11.40 -5.44 17.63
C VAL A 21 9.95 -5.30 17.16
N PRO A 22 9.06 -4.68 17.97
CA PRO A 22 7.72 -4.36 17.52
C PRO A 22 7.73 -3.57 16.21
N ALA A 23 6.84 -3.93 15.28
CA ALA A 23 6.78 -3.29 13.97
C ALA A 23 5.34 -2.94 13.57
N ILE A 24 5.17 -1.81 12.90
CA ILE A 24 3.91 -1.43 12.25
C ILE A 24 4.15 -1.42 10.75
N PHE A 25 3.28 -2.09 10.02
CA PHE A 25 3.15 -2.01 8.56
C PHE A 25 1.83 -1.36 8.22
N GLY A 26 1.79 -0.63 7.13
CA GLY A 26 0.54 -0.03 6.73
C GLY A 26 0.55 0.52 5.34
N VAL A 27 -0.65 0.75 4.85
CA VAL A 27 -0.90 1.33 3.54
C VAL A 27 -2.05 2.32 3.63
N THR A 28 -2.12 3.23 2.70
CA THR A 28 -3.34 3.98 2.42
C THR A 28 -4.27 3.15 1.53
N LYS A 29 -5.56 3.50 1.52
CA LYS A 29 -6.58 2.72 0.81
C LYS A 29 -6.33 2.67 -0.70
N ASP A 30 -5.89 3.77 -1.31
CA ASP A 30 -5.80 3.97 -2.75
C ASP A 30 -4.35 4.25 -3.19
N GLU A 31 -3.38 3.56 -2.58
CA GLU A 31 -1.93 3.68 -2.84
C GLU A 31 -1.62 3.80 -4.33
N LEU A 32 -0.87 4.86 -4.74
CA LEU A 32 -0.44 5.12 -6.12
C LEU A 32 -1.53 4.96 -7.20
N GLY A 33 -2.78 4.74 -6.78
CA GLY A 33 -3.91 4.61 -7.70
C GLY A 33 -4.18 5.91 -8.46
N GLY A 34 -3.79 7.04 -7.90
CA GLY A 34 -3.91 8.36 -8.52
C GLY A 34 -3.12 8.53 -9.80
N VAL A 35 -2.24 7.58 -10.17
CA VAL A 35 -1.58 7.55 -11.49
C VAL A 35 -2.62 7.63 -12.63
N VAL A 36 -3.82 7.11 -12.44
CA VAL A 36 -4.90 7.19 -13.44
C VAL A 36 -5.37 8.63 -13.68
N VAL A 37 -5.21 9.53 -12.71
CA VAL A 37 -5.49 10.98 -12.90
C VAL A 37 -4.53 11.57 -13.93
N ILE A 38 -3.26 11.17 -13.86
CA ILE A 38 -2.24 11.59 -14.85
C ILE A 38 -2.59 11.03 -16.22
N PHE A 39 -3.02 9.76 -16.30
CA PHE A 39 -3.40 9.13 -17.57
C PHE A 39 -4.63 9.80 -18.19
N GLU A 40 -5.65 10.10 -17.40
CA GLU A 40 -6.85 10.83 -17.86
C GLU A 40 -6.50 12.24 -18.37
N ASN A 41 -5.69 12.98 -17.62
CA ASN A 41 -5.27 14.32 -18.01
C ASN A 41 -4.42 14.29 -19.28
N THR A 42 -3.50 13.33 -19.41
CA THR A 42 -2.68 13.17 -20.62
C THR A 42 -3.52 12.81 -21.83
N THR A 43 -4.51 11.93 -21.65
CA THR A 43 -5.43 11.52 -22.73
C THR A 43 -6.28 12.71 -23.20
N ARG A 44 -6.79 13.54 -22.30
CA ARG A 44 -7.55 14.77 -22.64
C ARG A 44 -6.72 15.77 -23.42
N ASN A 45 -5.42 15.82 -23.20
CA ASN A 45 -4.46 16.72 -23.88
C ASN A 45 -3.84 16.09 -25.14
N ASN A 46 -4.60 15.25 -25.87
CA ASN A 46 -4.19 14.54 -27.08
C ASN A 46 -3.07 13.50 -26.90
N GLY A 47 -2.69 13.16 -25.69
CA GLY A 47 -1.87 12.00 -25.40
C GLY A 47 -2.73 10.73 -25.41
N ASN A 48 -2.20 9.64 -25.97
CA ASN A 48 -2.91 8.36 -25.99
C ASN A 48 -2.15 7.31 -25.14
N ILE A 49 -2.03 7.61 -23.84
CA ILE A 49 -1.24 6.76 -22.94
C ILE A 49 -1.87 5.36 -22.78
N TYR A 50 -3.21 5.28 -22.71
CA TYR A 50 -3.93 4.02 -22.63
C TYR A 50 -3.67 3.14 -23.85
N ARG A 51 -3.80 3.70 -25.07
CA ARG A 51 -3.51 2.99 -26.30
C ARG A 51 -2.05 2.53 -26.37
N ASN A 52 -1.11 3.41 -26.06
CA ASN A 52 0.31 3.06 -26.08
C ASN A 52 0.63 1.94 -25.11
N MET A 53 0.00 1.92 -23.95
CA MET A 53 0.17 0.86 -22.96
C MET A 53 -0.48 -0.46 -23.42
N ASP A 54 -1.65 -0.39 -24.05
CA ASP A 54 -2.34 -1.58 -24.61
C ASP A 54 -1.53 -2.22 -25.74
N GLU A 55 -1.12 -1.43 -26.74
CA GLU A 55 -0.36 -1.91 -27.90
C GLU A 55 0.99 -2.52 -27.51
N ASN A 56 1.55 -2.07 -26.38
CA ASN A 56 2.86 -2.50 -25.89
C ASN A 56 2.79 -3.23 -24.55
N TRP A 57 1.64 -3.81 -24.17
CA TRP A 57 1.39 -4.35 -22.83
C TRP A 57 2.50 -5.26 -22.30
N TYR A 58 2.93 -6.25 -23.07
CA TYR A 58 3.97 -7.20 -22.67
C TYR A 58 5.38 -6.59 -22.51
N HIS A 59 5.57 -5.40 -23.05
CA HIS A 59 6.80 -4.63 -22.86
C HIS A 59 6.68 -3.65 -21.69
N VAL A 60 5.54 -2.98 -21.59
CA VAL A 60 5.30 -1.90 -20.61
C VAL A 60 4.95 -2.44 -19.24
N ALA A 61 4.10 -3.47 -19.15
CA ALA A 61 3.63 -4.00 -17.88
C ALA A 61 4.77 -4.47 -16.93
N PRO A 62 5.79 -5.21 -17.38
CA PRO A 62 6.91 -5.59 -16.52
C PRO A 62 7.70 -4.39 -15.97
N ILE A 63 7.75 -3.29 -16.71
CA ILE A 63 8.42 -2.05 -16.29
C ILE A 63 7.56 -1.31 -15.27
N SER A 64 6.27 -1.13 -15.59
CA SER A 64 5.32 -0.38 -14.76
C SER A 64 5.02 -1.06 -13.43
N PHE A 65 5.00 -2.41 -13.41
CA PHE A 65 4.61 -3.22 -12.25
C PHE A 65 5.79 -3.98 -11.62
N ILE A 66 7.01 -3.67 -12.03
CA ILE A 66 8.28 -4.02 -11.37
C ILE A 66 8.51 -5.54 -11.25
N TYR A 67 8.53 -6.26 -12.40
CA TYR A 67 8.94 -7.66 -12.46
C TYR A 67 9.90 -7.94 -13.63
N GLU A 68 10.42 -9.16 -13.72
CA GLU A 68 11.37 -9.51 -14.75
C GLU A 68 10.81 -9.32 -16.16
N ARG A 69 11.70 -9.06 -17.14
CA ARG A 69 11.35 -8.76 -18.53
C ARG A 69 11.86 -9.81 -19.51
N ASN A 70 11.21 -9.92 -20.66
CA ASN A 70 11.65 -10.71 -21.81
C ASN A 70 11.79 -12.22 -21.53
N THR A 71 11.02 -12.75 -20.58
CA THR A 71 10.95 -14.19 -20.27
C THR A 71 9.55 -14.73 -20.56
N THR A 72 9.42 -16.04 -20.69
CA THR A 72 8.11 -16.69 -20.76
C THR A 72 7.29 -16.43 -19.50
N ARG A 73 7.96 -16.45 -18.34
CA ARG A 73 7.31 -16.15 -17.05
C ARG A 73 6.76 -14.73 -17.03
N SER A 74 7.52 -13.71 -17.47
CA SER A 74 7.03 -12.32 -17.49
C SER A 74 5.82 -12.14 -18.40
N LYS A 75 5.76 -12.83 -19.53
CA LYS A 75 4.56 -12.83 -20.40
C LYS A 75 3.34 -13.42 -19.70
N ASN A 76 3.52 -14.54 -19.01
CA ASN A 76 2.44 -15.17 -18.25
C ASN A 76 1.95 -14.26 -17.13
N ILE A 77 2.85 -13.63 -16.37
CA ILE A 77 2.49 -12.64 -15.34
C ILE A 77 1.69 -11.49 -15.97
N SER A 78 2.18 -10.92 -17.09
CA SER A 78 1.47 -9.82 -17.78
C SER A 78 0.05 -10.23 -18.21
N THR A 79 -0.13 -11.46 -18.67
CA THR A 79 -1.44 -12.00 -19.08
C THR A 79 -2.37 -12.14 -17.87
N GLU A 80 -1.93 -12.77 -16.78
CA GLU A 80 -2.74 -12.97 -15.59
C GLU A 80 -3.12 -11.63 -14.93
N LEU A 81 -2.18 -10.69 -14.81
CA LEU A 81 -2.47 -9.35 -14.27
C LEU A 81 -3.51 -8.60 -15.12
N ARG A 82 -3.39 -8.67 -16.47
CA ARG A 82 -4.38 -8.06 -17.36
C ARG A 82 -5.76 -8.67 -17.15
N LYS A 83 -5.84 -9.98 -17.10
CA LYS A 83 -7.09 -10.70 -16.87
C LYS A 83 -7.69 -10.35 -15.51
N PHE A 84 -6.90 -10.39 -14.44
CA PHE A 84 -7.39 -10.18 -13.08
C PHE A 84 -7.88 -8.74 -12.82
N TYR A 85 -7.11 -7.72 -13.25
CA TYR A 85 -7.42 -6.33 -12.95
C TYR A 85 -8.24 -5.63 -14.03
N LEU A 86 -8.15 -6.05 -15.28
CA LEU A 86 -8.71 -5.35 -16.43
C LEU A 86 -9.75 -6.19 -17.20
N ASN A 87 -10.00 -7.44 -16.78
CA ASN A 87 -10.90 -8.39 -17.46
C ASN A 87 -10.55 -8.61 -18.95
N ASP A 88 -9.27 -8.50 -19.30
CA ASP A 88 -8.76 -8.51 -20.69
C ASP A 88 -9.32 -7.41 -21.60
N GLU A 89 -10.01 -6.42 -21.02
CA GLU A 89 -10.55 -5.28 -21.76
C GLU A 89 -9.46 -4.28 -22.17
N PRO A 90 -9.64 -3.53 -23.25
CA PRO A 90 -8.77 -2.42 -23.59
C PRO A 90 -8.70 -1.37 -22.48
N LEU A 91 -7.51 -0.83 -22.24
CA LEU A 91 -7.31 0.21 -21.23
C LEU A 91 -8.08 1.50 -21.59
N GLY A 92 -8.76 2.04 -20.59
CA GLY A 92 -9.54 3.26 -20.73
C GLY A 92 -10.19 3.71 -19.42
N SER A 93 -11.00 4.77 -19.51
CA SER A 93 -11.68 5.32 -18.33
C SER A 93 -12.67 4.31 -17.69
N SER A 94 -13.16 3.32 -18.44
CA SER A 94 -14.11 2.31 -17.93
C SER A 94 -13.46 1.33 -16.94
N ASN A 95 -12.19 0.99 -17.11
CA ASN A 95 -11.45 0.06 -16.25
C ASN A 95 -10.28 0.71 -15.50
N ARG A 96 -10.24 2.05 -15.43
CA ARG A 96 -9.21 2.80 -14.71
C ARG A 96 -9.03 2.38 -13.25
N ASN A 97 -10.11 1.95 -12.57
CA ASN A 97 -10.02 1.49 -11.18
C ASN A 97 -9.21 0.17 -11.07
N GLY A 98 -9.36 -0.74 -12.04
CA GLY A 98 -8.53 -1.94 -12.12
C GLY A 98 -7.06 -1.59 -12.31
N LEU A 99 -6.77 -0.66 -13.22
CA LEU A 99 -5.40 -0.17 -13.43
C LEU A 99 -4.83 0.52 -12.17
N ALA A 100 -5.64 1.33 -11.49
CA ALA A 100 -5.27 1.95 -10.22
C ALA A 100 -4.90 0.92 -9.15
N HIS A 101 -5.74 -0.11 -8.98
CA HIS A 101 -5.46 -1.21 -8.05
C HIS A 101 -4.20 -1.99 -8.45
N LEU A 102 -3.97 -2.19 -9.74
CA LEU A 102 -2.76 -2.88 -10.22
C LEU A 102 -1.49 -2.08 -9.88
N TYR A 103 -1.48 -0.76 -10.05
CA TYR A 103 -0.38 0.09 -9.59
C TYR A 103 -0.21 0.05 -8.08
N ALA A 104 -1.31 0.17 -7.32
CA ALA A 104 -1.28 0.12 -5.87
C ALA A 104 -0.65 -1.18 -5.35
N ASP A 105 -1.07 -2.33 -5.88
CA ASP A 105 -0.61 -3.63 -5.42
C ASP A 105 0.83 -3.91 -5.82
N SER A 106 1.18 -3.64 -7.07
CA SER A 106 2.50 -3.95 -7.61
C SER A 106 3.62 -3.18 -6.90
N VAL A 107 3.37 -1.93 -6.55
CA VAL A 107 4.41 -1.05 -6.03
C VAL A 107 4.44 -1.01 -4.50
N ILE A 108 3.27 -1.01 -3.85
CA ILE A 108 3.18 -0.77 -2.39
C ILE A 108 2.48 -1.91 -1.64
N ILE A 109 1.21 -2.21 -1.95
CA ILE A 109 0.35 -2.99 -1.05
C ILE A 109 0.88 -4.41 -0.85
N PHE A 110 1.25 -5.10 -1.94
CA PHE A 110 1.74 -6.46 -1.85
C PHE A 110 3.07 -6.57 -1.10
N SER A 111 4.00 -5.64 -1.31
CA SER A 111 5.27 -5.63 -0.60
C SER A 111 5.11 -5.38 0.91
N GLN A 112 4.20 -4.47 1.30
CA GLN A 112 3.88 -4.20 2.70
C GLN A 112 3.21 -5.41 3.36
N TYR A 113 2.23 -6.01 2.70
CA TYR A 113 1.55 -7.21 3.18
C TYR A 113 2.53 -8.40 3.36
N ARG A 114 3.33 -8.69 2.33
CA ARG A 114 4.33 -9.75 2.37
C ARG A 114 5.39 -9.50 3.44
N GLY A 115 5.83 -8.25 3.59
CA GLY A 115 6.77 -7.86 4.64
C GLY A 115 6.20 -8.10 6.04
N ALA A 116 4.98 -7.67 6.29
CA ALA A 116 4.28 -7.91 7.56
C ALA A 116 4.15 -9.40 7.86
N LYS A 117 3.72 -10.20 6.88
CA LYS A 117 3.57 -11.65 6.97
C LYS A 117 4.89 -12.33 7.33
N LEU A 118 5.93 -12.08 6.55
CA LEU A 118 7.24 -12.68 6.77
C LEU A 118 7.84 -12.34 8.13
N ILE A 119 7.75 -11.08 8.54
CA ILE A 119 8.28 -10.65 9.83
C ILE A 119 7.45 -11.23 10.98
N ALA A 120 6.12 -11.26 10.86
CA ALA A 120 5.26 -11.85 11.88
C ALA A 120 5.52 -13.35 12.08
N GLU A 121 5.76 -14.08 10.99
CA GLU A 121 6.04 -15.53 11.03
C GLU A 121 7.44 -15.86 11.61
N ASN A 122 8.39 -14.93 11.51
CA ASN A 122 9.79 -15.15 11.91
C ASN A 122 10.24 -14.29 13.11
N SER A 123 9.31 -13.60 13.79
CA SER A 123 9.59 -12.76 14.96
C SER A 123 8.75 -13.14 16.16
N LYS A 124 9.33 -13.01 17.35
CA LYS A 124 8.60 -13.06 18.63
C LYS A 124 7.97 -11.71 18.99
N ALA A 125 8.49 -10.63 18.44
CA ALA A 125 7.96 -9.28 18.65
C ALA A 125 6.64 -9.10 17.89
N PRO A 126 5.72 -8.27 18.41
CA PRO A 126 4.44 -8.04 17.74
C PRO A 126 4.61 -7.27 16.43
N VAL A 127 3.86 -7.70 15.43
CA VAL A 127 3.68 -6.97 14.19
C VAL A 127 2.24 -6.47 14.14
N TYR A 128 2.05 -5.26 13.67
CA TYR A 128 0.74 -4.65 13.50
C TYR A 128 0.58 -4.24 12.04
N LEU A 129 -0.62 -4.45 11.48
CA LEU A 129 -0.94 -4.03 10.11
C LEU A 129 -2.10 -3.05 10.13
N TYR A 130 -2.03 -1.98 9.34
CA TYR A 130 -3.16 -1.06 9.16
C TYR A 130 -3.47 -0.78 7.69
N LYS A 131 -4.68 -0.34 7.48
CA LYS A 131 -5.14 0.33 6.26
C LYS A 131 -5.74 1.67 6.64
N PHE A 132 -5.12 2.77 6.18
CA PHE A 132 -5.62 4.10 6.41
C PHE A 132 -6.71 4.43 5.38
N THR A 133 -7.93 4.69 5.86
CA THR A 133 -9.11 4.89 5.00
C THR A 133 -9.80 6.24 5.22
N TYR A 134 -9.28 7.06 6.13
CA TYR A 134 -9.82 8.39 6.36
C TYR A 134 -9.51 9.31 5.19
N GLN A 135 -10.54 9.76 4.48
CA GLN A 135 -10.42 10.75 3.42
C GLN A 135 -10.72 12.14 3.98
N GLY A 136 -9.68 12.95 4.12
CA GLY A 136 -9.80 14.35 4.47
C GLY A 136 -10.09 15.24 3.25
N ARG A 137 -9.99 16.55 3.45
CA ARG A 137 -10.18 17.54 2.38
C ARG A 137 -9.01 17.65 1.43
N TYR A 138 -7.83 17.19 1.84
CA TYR A 138 -6.58 17.33 1.11
C TYR A 138 -5.97 15.98 0.82
N SER A 139 -5.32 15.87 -0.34
CA SER A 139 -4.59 14.69 -0.78
C SER A 139 -3.41 15.11 -1.64
N PHE A 140 -2.38 14.28 -1.70
CA PHE A 140 -1.27 14.47 -2.64
C PHE A 140 -1.73 14.37 -4.10
N THR A 141 -2.82 13.64 -4.36
CA THR A 141 -3.41 13.52 -5.70
C THR A 141 -4.85 14.01 -5.72
N MET A 142 -5.08 14.99 -6.55
CA MET A 142 -6.37 15.64 -6.72
C MET A 142 -6.90 15.46 -8.15
N TRP A 143 -8.19 15.12 -8.31
CA TRP A 143 -8.87 15.15 -9.61
C TRP A 143 -8.92 16.57 -10.18
N ASN A 144 -9.14 17.54 -9.31
CA ASN A 144 -9.18 18.97 -9.59
C ASN A 144 -8.80 19.72 -8.31
N ALA A 145 -8.88 21.04 -8.33
CA ALA A 145 -8.46 21.87 -7.19
C ALA A 145 -9.15 21.57 -5.83
N THR A 146 -10.27 20.86 -5.85
CA THR A 146 -11.10 20.66 -4.65
C THR A 146 -11.48 19.20 -4.35
N THR A 147 -11.19 18.27 -5.27
CA THR A 147 -11.64 16.89 -5.16
C THR A 147 -10.45 15.93 -5.09
N PRO A 148 -10.14 15.35 -3.91
CA PRO A 148 -9.15 14.28 -3.78
C PRO A 148 -9.48 13.10 -4.70
N TYR A 149 -8.44 12.41 -5.20
CA TYR A 149 -8.61 11.16 -5.92
C TYR A 149 -9.24 10.09 -5.02
N GLY A 150 -8.72 9.99 -3.83
CA GLY A 150 -9.10 9.02 -2.81
C GLY A 150 -8.23 9.23 -1.57
N VAL A 151 -7.80 8.15 -0.95
CA VAL A 151 -6.81 8.15 0.13
C VAL A 151 -5.49 7.67 -0.46
N GLU A 152 -4.75 8.61 -1.04
CA GLU A 152 -3.59 8.37 -1.89
C GLU A 152 -2.32 8.11 -1.05
N HIS A 153 -1.28 7.68 -1.73
CA HIS A 153 0.03 7.44 -1.13
C HIS A 153 0.51 8.64 -0.32
N GLN A 154 0.91 8.40 0.92
CA GLN A 154 1.34 9.40 1.91
C GLN A 154 0.24 10.32 2.47
N ASP A 155 -1.03 10.14 2.12
CA ASP A 155 -2.10 11.00 2.66
C ASP A 155 -2.27 10.88 4.18
N ASP A 156 -1.83 9.77 4.78
CA ASP A 156 -1.79 9.59 6.22
C ASP A 156 -0.72 10.47 6.91
N LEU A 157 0.36 10.80 6.20
CA LEU A 157 1.48 11.58 6.77
C LEU A 157 1.10 13.02 7.13
N GLN A 158 0.11 13.61 6.45
CA GLN A 158 -0.35 14.96 6.77
C GLN A 158 -0.97 15.06 8.17
N TYR A 159 -1.37 13.93 8.79
CA TYR A 159 -1.91 13.87 10.15
C TYR A 159 -0.83 13.61 11.21
N LEU A 160 0.40 13.27 10.79
CA LEU A 160 1.57 13.15 11.66
C LEU A 160 2.50 14.35 11.56
N TYR A 161 2.62 14.92 10.37
CA TYR A 161 3.60 15.96 10.07
C TYR A 161 2.96 17.15 9.35
N TYR A 162 3.44 18.35 9.65
CA TYR A 162 3.08 19.53 8.86
C TYR A 162 3.91 19.59 7.57
N ILE A 163 3.30 19.29 6.44
CA ILE A 163 3.94 19.28 5.13
C ILE A 163 3.61 20.59 4.40
N LYS A 164 4.29 21.66 4.79
CA LYS A 164 4.03 23.04 4.34
C LYS A 164 3.96 23.22 2.82
N SER A 165 4.72 22.43 2.06
CA SER A 165 4.76 22.52 0.59
C SER A 165 3.47 22.06 -0.08
N ASN A 166 2.67 21.22 0.59
CA ASN A 166 1.53 20.52 0.00
C ASN A 166 0.21 20.86 0.68
N PHE A 167 0.21 21.09 1.99
CA PHE A 167 -1.01 21.22 2.79
C PHE A 167 -1.01 22.46 3.65
N PRO A 168 -2.19 23.07 3.90
CA PRO A 168 -2.30 24.16 4.83
C PRO A 168 -2.05 23.69 6.26
N TYR A 169 -1.70 24.60 7.15
CA TYR A 169 -1.64 24.34 8.57
C TYR A 169 -3.06 24.06 9.12
N PHE A 170 -3.24 22.95 9.80
CA PHE A 170 -4.48 22.64 10.50
C PHE A 170 -4.51 23.38 11.84
N ASN A 171 -5.28 24.45 11.90
CA ASN A 171 -5.54 25.13 13.17
C ASN A 171 -6.47 24.28 14.06
N LYS A 172 -6.60 24.67 15.35
CA LYS A 172 -7.36 23.89 16.33
C LYS A 172 -8.84 23.67 16.00
N THR A 173 -9.40 24.41 15.05
CA THR A 173 -10.80 24.28 14.62
C THR A 173 -10.93 23.54 13.28
N ALA A 174 -9.83 23.10 12.69
CA ALA A 174 -9.86 22.37 11.43
C ALA A 174 -10.54 20.99 11.60
N PRO A 175 -11.36 20.55 10.63
CA PRO A 175 -12.05 19.27 10.71
C PRO A 175 -11.09 18.06 10.73
N GLU A 176 -9.83 18.26 10.39
CA GLU A 176 -8.77 17.24 10.43
C GLU A 176 -8.22 16.97 11.83
N ILE A 177 -8.43 17.88 12.79
CA ILE A 177 -7.85 17.76 14.12
C ILE A 177 -8.21 16.45 14.85
N PRO A 178 -9.44 15.92 14.79
CA PRO A 178 -9.74 14.64 15.42
C PRO A 178 -8.89 13.49 14.87
N MET A 179 -8.57 13.50 13.57
CA MET A 179 -7.67 12.50 12.96
C MET A 179 -6.21 12.75 13.36
N VAL A 180 -5.76 14.00 13.40
CA VAL A 180 -4.41 14.35 13.90
C VAL A 180 -4.21 13.84 15.32
N GLU A 181 -5.14 14.11 16.22
CA GLU A 181 -5.07 13.67 17.63
C GLU A 181 -5.11 12.15 17.76
N LEU A 182 -5.97 11.47 16.99
CA LEU A 182 -6.07 10.03 16.96
C LEU A 182 -4.77 9.40 16.47
N TYR A 183 -4.33 9.80 15.29
CA TYR A 183 -3.21 9.17 14.59
C TYR A 183 -1.88 9.42 15.34
N THR A 184 -1.62 10.66 15.76
CA THR A 184 -0.43 10.98 16.58
C THR A 184 -0.42 10.24 17.90
N SER A 185 -1.58 10.04 18.55
CA SER A 185 -1.65 9.28 19.80
C SER A 185 -1.29 7.81 19.63
N MET A 186 -1.68 7.17 18.51
CA MET A 186 -1.31 5.78 18.19
C MET A 186 0.20 5.66 18.00
N TRP A 187 0.81 6.53 17.21
CA TRP A 187 2.27 6.53 16.98
C TRP A 187 3.05 6.83 18.24
N SER A 188 2.61 7.82 19.04
CA SER A 188 3.24 8.13 20.32
C SER A 188 3.19 6.94 21.29
N SER A 189 2.05 6.26 21.38
CA SER A 189 1.92 5.04 22.20
C SER A 189 2.87 3.96 21.74
N PHE A 190 2.92 3.70 20.42
CA PHE A 190 3.80 2.68 19.87
C PHE A 190 5.28 2.97 20.15
N VAL A 191 5.73 4.20 19.96
CA VAL A 191 7.14 4.58 20.23
C VAL A 191 7.49 4.39 21.71
N GLN A 192 6.57 4.66 22.63
CA GLN A 192 6.81 4.57 24.06
C GLN A 192 6.70 3.13 24.58
N THR A 193 5.83 2.30 24.04
CA THR A 193 5.44 1.02 24.65
C THR A 193 5.60 -0.19 23.73
N GLY A 194 5.83 0.01 22.44
CA GLY A 194 5.77 -1.04 21.42
C GLY A 194 4.34 -1.47 21.08
N GLN A 195 3.31 -0.78 21.59
CA GLN A 195 1.91 -1.06 21.33
C GLN A 195 1.21 0.21 20.83
N PRO A 196 0.54 0.16 19.64
CA PRO A 196 -0.09 1.35 19.06
C PRO A 196 -1.48 1.63 19.64
N ILE A 197 -1.68 1.40 20.94
CA ILE A 197 -2.96 1.54 21.64
C ILE A 197 -2.82 2.66 22.66
N PRO A 198 -3.37 3.86 22.40
CA PRO A 198 -3.26 4.98 23.31
C PRO A 198 -4.06 4.76 24.57
N ASN A 199 -3.50 5.16 25.72
CA ASN A 199 -4.21 5.12 26.99
C ASN A 199 -5.47 5.98 26.95
N GLY A 200 -6.56 5.47 27.52
CA GLY A 200 -7.85 6.19 27.63
C GLY A 200 -8.67 6.19 26.33
N ARG A 201 -8.23 5.55 25.28
CA ARG A 201 -9.04 5.34 24.06
C ARG A 201 -9.50 3.89 23.98
N ASN A 202 -10.77 3.69 23.64
CA ASN A 202 -11.34 2.35 23.43
C ASN A 202 -11.03 1.88 21.99
N ILE A 203 -9.76 1.51 21.74
CA ILE A 203 -9.28 1.02 20.45
C ILE A 203 -8.70 -0.36 20.69
N THR A 204 -9.13 -1.33 19.91
CA THR A 204 -8.49 -2.64 19.81
C THR A 204 -7.62 -2.63 18.56
N TRP A 205 -6.34 -2.97 18.72
CA TRP A 205 -5.45 -3.23 17.59
C TRP A 205 -4.67 -4.51 17.86
N ASP A 206 -5.20 -5.61 17.36
CA ASP A 206 -4.60 -6.93 17.55
C ASP A 206 -3.32 -7.09 16.71
N ARG A 207 -2.42 -7.93 17.19
CA ARG A 207 -1.24 -8.33 16.44
C ARG A 207 -1.67 -8.96 15.12
N PHE A 208 -0.87 -8.75 14.08
CA PHE A 208 -1.09 -9.36 12.78
C PHE A 208 -0.89 -10.89 12.87
N GLU A 209 -1.84 -11.63 12.35
CA GLU A 209 -1.82 -13.08 12.21
C GLU A 209 -1.95 -13.42 10.72
N SER A 210 -0.96 -14.14 10.15
CA SER A 210 -0.91 -14.48 8.72
C SER A 210 -2.17 -15.18 8.21
N GLU A 211 -2.71 -16.11 9.01
CA GLU A 211 -3.92 -16.88 8.66
C GLU A 211 -5.18 -16.02 8.58
N LYS A 212 -5.29 -15.02 9.43
CA LYS A 212 -6.44 -14.11 9.49
C LYS A 212 -6.26 -12.92 8.56
N SER A 213 -5.02 -12.58 8.25
CA SER A 213 -4.66 -11.33 7.54
C SER A 213 -5.39 -10.13 8.14
N ASN A 214 -5.38 -10.04 9.48
CA ASN A 214 -6.11 -9.03 10.23
C ASN A 214 -5.36 -7.68 10.21
N TYR A 215 -6.12 -6.61 10.21
CA TYR A 215 -5.58 -5.25 10.16
C TYR A 215 -6.51 -4.25 10.83
N LEU A 216 -5.96 -3.13 11.28
CA LEU A 216 -6.76 -2.00 11.73
C LEU A 216 -7.16 -1.13 10.53
N ASP A 217 -8.45 -0.94 10.31
CA ASP A 217 -8.98 0.06 9.39
C ASP A 217 -9.00 1.41 10.13
N ILE A 218 -8.06 2.29 9.78
CA ILE A 218 -7.90 3.58 10.44
C ILE A 218 -8.73 4.65 9.74
N ASN A 219 -9.79 5.05 10.42
CA ASN A 219 -10.61 6.22 10.15
C ASN A 219 -10.95 6.89 11.50
N LEU A 220 -11.89 7.81 11.56
CA LEU A 220 -12.28 8.46 12.84
C LEU A 220 -12.81 7.47 13.90
N ASN A 221 -13.27 6.30 13.48
CA ASN A 221 -13.70 5.20 14.35
C ASN A 221 -12.93 3.92 13.94
N PRO A 222 -11.68 3.75 14.39
CA PRO A 222 -10.85 2.62 13.98
C PRO A 222 -11.48 1.28 14.34
N THR A 223 -11.44 0.33 13.40
CA THR A 223 -12.02 -1.00 13.59
C THR A 223 -11.08 -2.10 13.09
N MET A 224 -10.97 -3.17 13.89
CA MET A 224 -10.27 -4.38 13.44
C MET A 224 -11.06 -5.07 12.34
N LYS A 225 -10.34 -5.52 11.32
CA LYS A 225 -10.87 -6.31 10.19
C LYS A 225 -9.97 -7.50 9.91
N THR A 226 -10.50 -8.46 9.17
CA THR A 226 -9.77 -9.64 8.66
C THR A 226 -9.84 -9.66 7.14
N GLY A 227 -8.90 -10.39 6.50
CA GLY A 227 -8.85 -10.51 5.06
C GLY A 227 -8.37 -9.21 4.38
N PHE A 228 -7.08 -8.90 4.54
CA PHE A 228 -6.46 -7.74 3.90
C PHE A 228 -6.36 -7.96 2.39
N TYR A 229 -7.29 -7.40 1.62
CA TYR A 229 -7.39 -7.54 0.15
C TYR A 229 -7.25 -9.01 -0.34
N PRO A 230 -8.08 -9.96 0.13
CA PRO A 230 -7.81 -11.40 0.04
C PRO A 230 -7.57 -11.86 -1.40
N ASP A 231 -8.44 -11.54 -2.34
CA ASP A 231 -8.32 -11.99 -3.74
C ASP A 231 -7.08 -11.41 -4.42
N ARG A 232 -6.79 -10.13 -4.15
CA ARG A 232 -5.64 -9.42 -4.71
C ARG A 232 -4.33 -10.00 -4.16
N MET A 233 -4.22 -10.17 -2.84
CA MET A 233 -3.02 -10.75 -2.21
C MET A 233 -2.80 -12.20 -2.64
N GLN A 234 -3.85 -12.99 -2.75
CA GLN A 234 -3.78 -14.37 -3.24
C GLN A 234 -3.23 -14.44 -4.68
N GLU A 235 -3.72 -13.56 -5.57
CA GLU A 235 -3.20 -13.54 -6.96
C GLU A 235 -1.73 -13.16 -7.01
N TRP A 236 -1.31 -12.16 -6.23
CA TRP A 236 0.10 -11.79 -6.15
C TRP A 236 0.98 -12.87 -5.53
N GLU A 237 0.53 -13.58 -4.50
CA GLU A 237 1.28 -14.72 -3.93
C GLU A 237 1.42 -15.87 -4.94
N LYS A 238 0.40 -16.14 -5.74
CA LYS A 238 0.43 -17.13 -6.81
C LYS A 238 1.44 -16.75 -7.92
N LEU A 239 1.46 -15.50 -8.34
CA LEU A 239 2.36 -15.01 -9.40
C LEU A 239 3.81 -14.87 -8.94
N PHE A 240 4.02 -14.56 -7.67
CA PHE A 240 5.32 -14.32 -7.05
C PHE A 240 5.52 -15.18 -5.79
N PRO A 241 5.53 -16.52 -5.93
CA PRO A 241 5.74 -17.40 -4.77
C PRO A 241 7.09 -17.14 -4.13
N LEU A 242 7.16 -17.31 -2.80
CA LEU A 242 8.42 -17.29 -2.08
C LEU A 242 9.18 -18.57 -2.37
N SER A 243 10.48 -18.44 -2.67
CA SER A 243 11.37 -19.60 -2.66
C SER A 243 11.56 -20.06 -1.21
N PRO A 244 11.69 -21.38 -0.96
CA PRO A 244 12.13 -21.85 0.34
C PRO A 244 13.45 -21.18 0.74
N ALA A 245 13.64 -20.94 2.04
CA ALA A 245 14.91 -20.43 2.55
C ALA A 245 16.03 -21.39 2.15
N SER A 246 17.07 -20.86 1.49
CA SER A 246 18.26 -21.59 1.08
C SER A 246 19.22 -21.85 2.27
#